data_d08018e8ade132c28ce278f038f48947
#
_entry.id   d08018e8ade132c28ce278f038f48947
#
_cell.length_a   1.000
_cell.length_b   1.000
_cell.length_c   1.000
_cell.angle_alpha   90.00
_cell.angle_beta   90.00
_cell.angle_gamma   90.00
#
_symmetry.space_group_name_H-M   'P 1'
#
loop_
_entity.id
_entity.type
_entity.pdbx_description
1 polymer ?
#
loop_
_entity_poly.entity_id
_entity_poly.type
_entity_poly.pdbx_seq_one_letter_code
_entity_poly.pdbx_strand_id
1 'polypeptide(L)'
;MHKIWMRLAAALAVLFALSATPAMAQATRTWVSGVGDDVNPCSRTAPCKTFAGAISKTAAGGEINCLDPAGFGTVTITKAISIYCNGPSNGGILAAGTTGVVVNAGATDTIVLSGLDVDGVNTGLNGVNFLAGGSLVIIDCQFRNFSQNGIKFTPSGNAGLHVE
;
A
#
# COMPACT_ATOMS: atom_id res chain seq x y z
N MET A 1 27.77 -9.17 -48.95
CA MET A 1 26.44 -9.04 -48.30
C MET A 1 26.38 -9.73 -46.93
N HIS A 2 26.93 -10.94 -46.75
CA HIS A 2 26.86 -11.70 -45.49
C HIS A 2 27.49 -10.95 -44.27
N LYS A 3 28.61 -10.27 -44.44
CA LYS A 3 29.28 -9.52 -43.37
C LYS A 3 28.47 -8.30 -42.86
N ILE A 4 27.67 -7.69 -43.72
CA ILE A 4 26.82 -6.54 -43.36
C ILE A 4 25.63 -7.00 -42.52
N TRP A 5 25.01 -8.12 -42.89
CA TRP A 5 23.91 -8.72 -42.14
C TRP A 5 24.33 -9.19 -40.75
N MET A 6 25.52 -9.79 -40.60
CA MET A 6 26.06 -10.17 -39.29
C MET A 6 26.35 -8.96 -38.39
N ARG A 7 26.82 -7.83 -38.95
CA ARG A 7 27.08 -6.60 -38.18
C ARG A 7 25.79 -5.92 -37.75
N LEU A 8 24.74 -5.94 -38.61
CA LEU A 8 23.43 -5.42 -38.27
C LEU A 8 22.73 -6.29 -37.18
N ALA A 9 22.83 -7.61 -37.27
CA ALA A 9 22.30 -8.52 -36.27
C ALA A 9 22.99 -8.36 -34.91
N ALA A 10 24.33 -8.18 -34.90
CA ALA A 10 25.08 -7.93 -33.67
C ALA A 10 24.75 -6.57 -33.03
N ALA A 11 24.59 -5.51 -33.84
CA ALA A 11 24.16 -4.21 -33.36
C ALA A 11 22.73 -4.22 -32.77
N LEU A 12 21.80 -4.95 -33.39
CA LEU A 12 20.43 -5.12 -32.89
C LEU A 12 20.40 -5.89 -31.55
N ALA A 13 21.22 -6.93 -31.41
CA ALA A 13 21.34 -7.71 -30.18
C ALA A 13 21.90 -6.88 -29.00
N VAL A 14 22.87 -6.01 -29.29
CA VAL A 14 23.45 -5.09 -28.28
C VAL A 14 22.40 -4.04 -27.84
N LEU A 15 21.61 -3.49 -28.79
CA LEU A 15 20.55 -2.54 -28.47
C LEU A 15 19.47 -3.18 -27.59
N PHE A 16 19.12 -4.44 -27.80
CA PHE A 16 18.14 -5.17 -26.99
C PHE A 16 18.65 -5.49 -25.56
N ALA A 17 19.95 -5.72 -25.40
CA ALA A 17 20.57 -5.98 -24.10
C ALA A 17 20.68 -4.72 -23.21
N LEU A 18 20.72 -3.51 -23.80
CA LEU A 18 20.77 -2.25 -23.04
C LEU A 18 19.40 -1.78 -22.52
N SER A 19 18.30 -2.39 -22.97
CA SER A 19 16.93 -2.01 -22.54
C SER A 19 16.39 -2.85 -21.37
N ALA A 20 17.20 -3.72 -20.75
CA ALA A 20 16.83 -4.44 -19.55
C ALA A 20 16.79 -3.45 -18.34
N THR A 21 15.62 -2.85 -18.08
CA THR A 21 15.41 -2.14 -16.83
C THR A 21 15.51 -3.14 -15.68
N PRO A 22 16.23 -2.83 -14.59
CA PRO A 22 16.25 -3.70 -13.43
C PRO A 22 14.82 -3.82 -12.88
N ALA A 23 14.25 -5.02 -12.95
CA ALA A 23 13.00 -5.33 -12.28
C ALA A 23 13.28 -5.30 -10.77
N MET A 24 12.84 -4.26 -10.08
CA MET A 24 12.86 -4.23 -8.62
C MET A 24 11.85 -5.26 -8.13
N ALA A 25 12.32 -6.39 -7.62
CA ALA A 25 11.47 -7.39 -7.00
C ALA A 25 10.81 -6.77 -5.77
N GLN A 26 9.48 -6.69 -5.75
CA GLN A 26 8.75 -6.21 -4.60
C GLN A 26 8.89 -7.21 -3.44
N ALA A 27 9.09 -6.68 -2.22
CA ALA A 27 9.22 -7.50 -1.03
C ALA A 27 7.85 -8.02 -0.58
N THR A 28 7.78 -9.26 -0.09
CA THR A 28 6.55 -9.81 0.52
C THR A 28 6.27 -9.22 1.89
N ARG A 29 7.27 -8.60 2.53
CA ARG A 29 7.15 -7.91 3.81
C ARG A 29 7.94 -6.61 3.79
N THR A 30 7.29 -5.52 4.19
CA THR A 30 7.91 -4.20 4.30
C THR A 30 7.58 -3.56 5.66
N TRP A 31 8.30 -2.50 5.99
CA TRP A 31 8.15 -1.80 7.27
C TRP A 31 8.06 -0.29 7.06
N VAL A 32 7.26 0.35 7.94
CA VAL A 32 7.19 1.81 8.09
C VAL A 32 7.64 2.22 9.48
N SER A 33 8.23 3.41 9.59
CA SER A 33 8.67 4.01 10.85
C SER A 33 8.53 5.52 10.80
N GLY A 34 8.25 6.13 11.95
CA GLY A 34 8.21 7.59 12.13
C GLY A 34 9.50 8.29 11.72
N VAL A 35 10.64 7.60 11.78
CA VAL A 35 11.96 8.07 11.36
C VAL A 35 12.41 7.48 10.02
N GLY A 36 11.52 6.80 9.30
CA GLY A 36 11.80 6.20 7.98
C GLY A 36 11.91 7.25 6.86
N ASP A 37 12.25 6.76 5.67
CA ASP A 37 12.32 7.54 4.44
C ASP A 37 11.80 6.71 3.27
N ASP A 38 10.96 7.31 2.42
CA ASP A 38 10.37 6.59 1.28
C ASP A 38 11.37 6.31 0.13
N VAL A 39 12.59 6.83 0.19
CA VAL A 39 13.69 6.39 -0.69
C VAL A 39 14.28 5.03 -0.28
N ASN A 40 14.08 4.63 0.99
CA ASN A 40 14.55 3.36 1.52
C ASN A 40 13.86 2.15 0.85
N PRO A 41 14.45 0.95 0.89
CA PRO A 41 13.84 -0.27 0.38
C PRO A 41 12.65 -0.78 1.22
N CYS A 42 12.26 -0.09 2.28
CA CYS A 42 11.28 -0.48 3.28
C CYS A 42 11.62 -1.80 4.00
N SER A 43 12.89 -2.13 4.13
CA SER A 43 13.34 -3.23 4.97
C SER A 43 13.20 -2.84 6.47
N ARG A 44 13.30 -3.82 7.37
CA ARG A 44 13.22 -3.56 8.82
C ARG A 44 14.32 -2.61 9.32
N THR A 45 15.50 -2.63 8.71
CA THR A 45 16.65 -1.78 9.08
C THR A 45 16.71 -0.46 8.31
N ALA A 46 15.96 -0.35 7.20
CA ALA A 46 15.81 0.85 6.39
C ALA A 46 14.32 1.00 6.01
N PRO A 47 13.46 1.40 6.98
CA PRO A 47 12.01 1.47 6.80
C PRO A 47 11.60 2.65 5.93
N CYS A 48 10.42 2.56 5.34
CA CYS A 48 9.76 3.67 4.68
C CYS A 48 9.11 4.63 5.69
N LYS A 49 8.83 5.84 5.25
CA LYS A 49 8.15 6.87 6.05
C LYS A 49 6.64 6.71 6.02
N THR A 50 6.08 6.34 4.87
CA THR A 50 4.64 6.36 4.65
C THR A 50 4.10 5.01 4.17
N PHE A 51 2.79 4.78 4.40
CA PHE A 51 2.11 3.62 3.80
C PHE A 51 2.13 3.68 2.26
N ALA A 52 2.03 4.87 1.68
CA ALA A 52 2.10 5.06 0.23
C ALA A 52 3.48 4.65 -0.33
N GLY A 53 4.57 5.01 0.37
CA GLY A 53 5.92 4.56 0.04
C GLY A 53 6.09 3.06 0.18
N ALA A 54 5.60 2.49 1.28
CA ALA A 54 5.71 1.06 1.54
C ALA A 54 4.91 0.22 0.55
N ILE A 55 3.64 0.57 0.26
CA ILE A 55 2.79 -0.23 -0.65
C ILE A 55 3.34 -0.30 -2.06
N SER A 56 4.07 0.73 -2.51
CA SER A 56 4.72 0.73 -3.81
C SER A 56 5.82 -0.34 -3.93
N LYS A 57 6.41 -0.75 -2.81
CA LYS A 57 7.52 -1.71 -2.70
C LYS A 57 7.12 -3.07 -2.16
N THR A 58 5.86 -3.21 -1.73
CA THR A 58 5.30 -4.47 -1.24
C THR A 58 4.64 -5.24 -2.38
N ALA A 59 4.89 -6.53 -2.48
CA ALA A 59 4.24 -7.42 -3.45
C ALA A 59 2.73 -7.55 -3.17
N ALA A 60 1.96 -7.92 -4.19
CA ALA A 60 0.56 -8.31 -3.98
C ALA A 60 0.49 -9.52 -3.03
N GLY A 61 -0.46 -9.50 -2.09
CA GLY A 61 -0.56 -10.49 -1.01
C GLY A 61 0.49 -10.33 0.09
N GLY A 62 1.35 -9.31 0.02
CA GLY A 62 2.36 -9.04 1.03
C GLY A 62 1.82 -8.23 2.22
N GLU A 63 2.72 -7.87 3.13
CA GLU A 63 2.37 -7.16 4.35
C GLU A 63 3.25 -5.94 4.61
N ILE A 64 2.65 -4.91 5.22
CA ILE A 64 3.32 -3.72 5.72
C ILE A 64 3.21 -3.71 7.24
N ASN A 65 4.33 -3.57 7.94
CA ASN A 65 4.40 -3.58 9.40
C ASN A 65 4.85 -2.24 9.94
N CYS A 66 4.21 -1.75 11.02
CA CYS A 66 4.66 -0.58 11.75
C CYS A 66 5.75 -0.96 12.74
N LEU A 67 6.87 -0.24 12.76
CA LEU A 67 7.96 -0.43 13.73
C LEU A 67 7.76 0.36 15.02
N ASP A 68 7.11 1.53 14.90
CA ASP A 68 6.90 2.47 16.01
C ASP A 68 5.56 3.20 15.83
N PRO A 69 5.03 3.83 16.90
CA PRO A 69 3.84 4.68 16.81
C PRO A 69 4.19 5.97 16.06
N ALA A 70 3.55 6.18 14.90
CA ALA A 70 3.74 7.39 14.11
C ALA A 70 2.58 7.65 13.14
N GLY A 71 2.58 8.83 12.51
CA GLY A 71 1.68 9.15 11.39
C GLY A 71 2.30 8.70 10.06
N PHE A 72 1.64 7.78 9.38
CA PHE A 72 2.14 7.18 8.13
C PHE A 72 1.42 7.68 6.88
N GLY A 73 0.52 8.68 7.04
CA GLY A 73 -0.21 9.29 5.94
C GLY A 73 -1.32 8.39 5.37
N THR A 74 -2.12 8.99 4.48
CA THR A 74 -3.21 8.30 3.79
C THR A 74 -2.68 7.32 2.74
N VAL A 75 -3.49 6.31 2.38
CA VAL A 75 -3.07 5.29 1.42
C VAL A 75 -4.20 4.90 0.47
N THR A 76 -3.86 4.66 -0.80
CA THR A 76 -4.72 4.01 -1.77
C THR A 76 -4.22 2.58 -2.00
N ILE A 77 -5.10 1.61 -1.78
CA ILE A 77 -4.83 0.18 -1.89
C ILE A 77 -5.44 -0.33 -3.18
N THR A 78 -4.61 -0.85 -4.08
CA THR A 78 -5.02 -1.34 -5.41
C THR A 78 -4.71 -2.81 -5.65
N LYS A 79 -4.34 -3.54 -4.60
CA LYS A 79 -3.97 -4.96 -4.63
C LYS A 79 -4.23 -5.62 -3.29
N ALA A 80 -4.23 -6.94 -3.22
CA ALA A 80 -4.23 -7.66 -1.96
C ALA A 80 -3.05 -7.21 -1.09
N ILE A 81 -3.31 -6.81 0.16
CA ILE A 81 -2.31 -6.32 1.10
C ILE A 81 -2.81 -6.42 2.53
N SER A 82 -1.90 -6.66 3.47
CA SER A 82 -2.15 -6.58 4.90
C SER A 82 -1.31 -5.46 5.52
N ILE A 83 -1.95 -4.61 6.33
CA ILE A 83 -1.27 -3.58 7.13
C ILE A 83 -1.43 -3.95 8.59
N TYR A 84 -0.31 -4.23 9.27
CA TYR A 84 -0.27 -4.63 10.67
C TYR A 84 0.49 -3.61 11.52
N CYS A 85 -0.23 -2.92 12.40
CA CYS A 85 0.34 -1.97 13.37
C CYS A 85 -0.02 -2.37 14.81
N ASN A 86 -0.01 -3.68 15.08
CA ASN A 86 -0.42 -4.25 16.36
C ASN A 86 0.65 -4.10 17.45
N GLY A 87 0.24 -4.20 18.70
CA GLY A 87 1.10 -4.07 19.87
C GLY A 87 1.32 -2.61 20.30
N PRO A 88 2.52 -2.23 20.73
CA PRO A 88 2.80 -0.84 21.11
C PRO A 88 2.90 0.13 19.92
N SER A 89 2.74 -0.37 18.69
CA SER A 89 2.96 0.38 17.46
C SER A 89 1.62 0.63 16.75
N ASN A 90 0.92 1.70 17.13
CA ASN A 90 -0.30 2.10 16.43
C ASN A 90 0.04 2.87 15.16
N GLY A 91 -0.53 2.43 14.03
CA GLY A 91 -0.40 3.12 12.75
C GLY A 91 -1.32 4.33 12.66
N GLY A 92 -0.78 5.54 12.84
CA GLY A 92 -1.55 6.77 12.73
C GLY A 92 -1.79 7.18 11.28
N ILE A 93 -3.02 7.58 10.96
CA ILE A 93 -3.39 8.24 9.71
C ILE A 93 -4.15 9.53 10.03
N LEU A 94 -3.58 10.68 9.68
CA LEU A 94 -4.29 11.96 9.71
C LEU A 94 -4.85 12.25 8.31
N ALA A 95 -6.18 12.32 8.20
CA ALA A 95 -6.89 12.45 6.94
C ALA A 95 -7.65 13.79 6.83
N ALA A 96 -6.96 14.90 7.09
CA ALA A 96 -7.56 16.23 7.00
C ALA A 96 -8.03 16.54 5.57
N GLY A 97 -9.33 16.81 5.40
CA GLY A 97 -9.95 17.15 4.12
C GLY A 97 -9.99 16.02 3.09
N THR A 98 -9.62 14.78 3.47
CA THR A 98 -9.53 13.65 2.54
C THR A 98 -10.04 12.34 3.18
N THR A 99 -9.89 11.23 2.47
CA THR A 99 -10.16 9.88 2.99
C THR A 99 -8.86 9.24 3.50
N GLY A 100 -8.91 8.57 4.65
CA GLY A 100 -7.75 7.92 5.28
C GLY A 100 -7.21 6.77 4.43
N VAL A 101 -8.06 5.79 4.13
CA VAL A 101 -7.74 4.61 3.32
C VAL A 101 -8.74 4.48 2.18
N VAL A 102 -8.27 4.46 0.94
CA VAL A 102 -9.09 4.16 -0.24
C VAL A 102 -8.74 2.76 -0.71
N VAL A 103 -9.74 1.90 -0.89
CA VAL A 103 -9.56 0.54 -1.42
C VAL A 103 -10.23 0.45 -2.79
N ASN A 104 -9.42 0.16 -3.81
CA ASN A 104 -9.85 -0.08 -5.19
C ASN A 104 -9.00 -1.21 -5.79
N ALA A 105 -9.20 -2.41 -5.26
CA ALA A 105 -8.40 -3.61 -5.55
C ALA A 105 -9.15 -4.60 -6.46
N GLY A 106 -8.48 -5.67 -6.85
CA GLY A 106 -9.07 -6.72 -7.68
C GLY A 106 -10.21 -7.46 -6.96
N ALA A 107 -11.18 -7.97 -7.70
CA ALA A 107 -12.40 -8.59 -7.17
C ALA A 107 -12.16 -9.81 -6.26
N THR A 108 -10.97 -10.40 -6.27
CA THR A 108 -10.57 -11.53 -5.40
C THR A 108 -9.58 -11.12 -4.32
N ASP A 109 -9.17 -9.84 -4.29
CA ASP A 109 -8.16 -9.36 -3.36
C ASP A 109 -8.72 -9.23 -1.95
N THR A 110 -7.98 -9.73 -0.98
CA THR A 110 -8.26 -9.53 0.44
C THR A 110 -7.38 -8.42 0.99
N ILE A 111 -7.98 -7.48 1.68
CA ILE A 111 -7.32 -6.37 2.36
C ILE A 111 -7.50 -6.56 3.86
N VAL A 112 -6.42 -6.50 4.62
CA VAL A 112 -6.42 -6.56 6.09
C VAL A 112 -5.85 -5.26 6.64
N LEU A 113 -6.60 -4.61 7.51
CA LEU A 113 -6.18 -3.43 8.27
C LEU A 113 -6.21 -3.77 9.74
N SER A 114 -5.10 -3.66 10.45
CA SER A 114 -5.03 -4.02 11.86
C SER A 114 -4.20 -3.04 12.67
N GLY A 115 -4.76 -2.57 13.81
CA GLY A 115 -4.10 -1.67 14.73
C GLY A 115 -3.91 -0.24 14.22
N LEU A 116 -4.83 0.25 13.38
CA LEU A 116 -4.78 1.60 12.82
C LEU A 116 -5.61 2.58 13.66
N ASP A 117 -5.07 3.78 13.86
CA ASP A 117 -5.76 4.94 14.39
C ASP A 117 -5.91 6.00 13.30
N VAL A 118 -7.12 6.10 12.75
CA VAL A 118 -7.44 6.95 11.59
C VAL A 118 -8.30 8.12 12.04
N ASP A 119 -7.71 9.33 12.00
CA ASP A 119 -8.34 10.57 12.46
C ASP A 119 -8.60 11.52 11.29
N GLY A 120 -9.86 11.88 11.09
CA GLY A 120 -10.30 12.85 10.09
C GLY A 120 -10.08 14.30 10.47
N VAL A 121 -9.64 14.60 11.69
CA VAL A 121 -9.37 15.96 12.20
C VAL A 121 -10.57 16.91 11.96
N ASN A 122 -11.80 16.40 12.11
CA ASN A 122 -13.09 17.07 11.85
C ASN A 122 -13.31 17.57 10.41
N THR A 123 -12.40 17.30 9.49
CA THR A 123 -12.49 17.73 8.08
C THR A 123 -12.37 16.56 7.10
N GLY A 124 -11.89 15.41 7.57
CA GLY A 124 -11.77 14.19 6.76
C GLY A 124 -13.12 13.67 6.25
N LEU A 125 -13.11 13.09 5.08
CA LEU A 125 -14.34 12.60 4.44
C LEU A 125 -14.73 11.22 5.00
N ASN A 126 -13.89 10.21 4.79
CA ASN A 126 -14.11 8.85 5.29
C ASN A 126 -12.83 8.28 5.90
N GLY A 127 -12.97 7.43 6.93
CA GLY A 127 -11.84 6.68 7.47
C GLY A 127 -11.35 5.65 6.47
N VAL A 128 -12.25 4.76 6.05
CA VAL A 128 -12.06 3.85 4.92
C VAL A 128 -13.13 4.10 3.87
N ASN A 129 -12.75 4.14 2.60
CA ASN A 129 -13.67 4.11 1.45
C ASN A 129 -13.35 2.89 0.59
N PHE A 130 -14.18 1.85 0.70
CA PHE A 130 -14.04 0.60 -0.06
C PHE A 130 -14.88 0.67 -1.33
N LEU A 131 -14.22 0.75 -2.48
CA LEU A 131 -14.82 0.88 -3.81
C LEU A 131 -14.85 -0.45 -4.57
N ALA A 132 -13.77 -1.25 -4.45
CA ALA A 132 -13.63 -2.56 -5.09
C ALA A 132 -12.63 -3.42 -4.32
N GLY A 133 -12.84 -4.75 -4.37
CA GLY A 133 -12.03 -5.77 -3.70
C GLY A 133 -12.87 -7.01 -3.44
N GLY A 134 -12.27 -8.11 -3.05
CA GLY A 134 -12.96 -9.34 -2.65
C GLY A 134 -13.37 -9.33 -1.17
N SER A 135 -12.53 -8.81 -0.30
CA SER A 135 -12.79 -8.76 1.14
C SER A 135 -12.02 -7.64 1.83
N LEU A 136 -12.65 -7.02 2.83
CA LEU A 136 -12.04 -6.09 3.76
C LEU A 136 -12.17 -6.64 5.19
N VAL A 137 -11.04 -6.82 5.85
CA VAL A 137 -10.96 -7.25 7.25
C VAL A 137 -10.34 -6.10 8.06
N ILE A 138 -11.02 -5.68 9.11
CA ILE A 138 -10.61 -4.59 10.00
C ILE A 138 -10.53 -5.16 11.41
N ILE A 139 -9.37 -5.04 12.06
CA ILE A 139 -9.10 -5.60 13.38
C ILE A 139 -8.47 -4.51 14.25
N ASP A 140 -9.00 -4.27 15.45
CA ASP A 140 -8.44 -3.35 16.43
C ASP A 140 -8.13 -1.94 15.85
N CYS A 141 -8.99 -1.43 14.95
CA CYS A 141 -8.83 -0.13 14.34
C CYS A 141 -9.79 0.91 14.94
N GLN A 142 -9.34 2.16 15.01
CA GLN A 142 -10.17 3.29 15.42
C GLN A 142 -10.35 4.25 14.25
N PHE A 143 -11.61 4.69 14.02
CA PHE A 143 -11.96 5.70 13.01
C PHE A 143 -12.74 6.81 13.68
N ARG A 144 -12.19 8.03 13.69
CA ARG A 144 -12.79 9.14 14.42
C ARG A 144 -12.72 10.46 13.64
N ASN A 145 -13.58 11.40 14.03
CA ASN A 145 -13.59 12.80 13.54
C ASN A 145 -13.74 12.93 12.01
N PHE A 146 -14.53 12.04 11.39
CA PHE A 146 -14.88 12.12 9.98
C PHE A 146 -16.19 12.85 9.75
N SER A 147 -16.29 13.64 8.68
CA SER A 147 -17.48 14.39 8.31
C SER A 147 -18.57 13.53 7.63
N GLN A 148 -18.19 12.38 7.07
CA GLN A 148 -19.11 11.46 6.40
C GLN A 148 -19.19 10.10 7.12
N ASN A 149 -18.21 9.23 6.91
CA ASN A 149 -18.26 7.87 7.48
C ASN A 149 -16.90 7.47 8.09
N GLY A 150 -16.91 6.70 9.19
CA GLY A 150 -15.74 5.95 9.64
C GLY A 150 -15.36 4.90 8.60
N ILE A 151 -16.34 4.07 8.20
CA ILE A 151 -16.18 3.07 7.13
C ILE A 151 -17.30 3.26 6.11
N LYS A 152 -16.93 3.52 4.86
CA LYS A 152 -17.82 3.52 3.70
C LYS A 152 -17.53 2.28 2.87
N PHE A 153 -18.48 1.32 2.87
CA PHE A 153 -18.36 0.06 2.15
C PHE A 153 -19.37 0.01 1.01
N THR A 154 -18.93 0.34 -0.19
CA THR A 154 -19.78 0.43 -1.39
C THR A 154 -19.08 -0.27 -2.57
N PRO A 155 -18.90 -1.62 -2.48
CA PRO A 155 -18.16 -2.35 -3.51
C PRO A 155 -18.90 -2.34 -4.85
N SER A 156 -18.17 -2.28 -5.94
CA SER A 156 -18.69 -2.40 -7.32
C SER A 156 -19.09 -3.83 -7.69
N GLY A 157 -18.80 -4.82 -6.84
CA GLY A 157 -19.09 -6.24 -7.03
C GLY A 157 -19.36 -6.95 -5.70
N ASN A 158 -19.37 -8.27 -5.71
CA ASN A 158 -19.50 -9.05 -4.48
C ASN A 158 -18.24 -8.90 -3.62
N ALA A 159 -18.40 -8.46 -2.38
CA ALA A 159 -17.30 -8.33 -1.43
C ALA A 159 -17.78 -8.62 -0.01
N GLY A 160 -16.86 -9.10 0.83
CA GLY A 160 -17.08 -9.32 2.27
C GLY A 160 -16.54 -8.17 3.11
N LEU A 161 -17.21 -7.83 4.21
CA LEU A 161 -16.71 -6.94 5.26
C LEU A 161 -16.71 -7.70 6.58
N HIS A 162 -15.57 -7.71 7.26
CA HIS A 162 -15.41 -8.25 8.60
C HIS A 162 -14.77 -7.19 9.50
N VAL A 163 -15.36 -6.93 10.66
CA VAL A 163 -14.88 -5.93 11.63
C VAL A 163 -14.86 -6.56 13.02
N GLU A 164 -13.69 -6.49 13.67
CA GLU A 164 -13.45 -6.95 15.05
C GLU A 164 -12.90 -5.84 15.93
#